data_040b5b70e359fab13abb68f59bc28eac
#
_entry.id   040b5b70e359fab13abb68f59bc28eac
#
_cell.length_a   1.000
_cell.length_b   1.000
_cell.length_c   1.000
_cell.angle_alpha   90.00
_cell.angle_beta   90.00
_cell.angle_gamma   90.00
#
_symmetry.space_group_name_H-M   'P 1'
#
loop_
_entity.id
_entity.type
_entity.pdbx_description
1 polymer ?
#
loop_
_entity_poly.entity_id
_entity_poly.type
_entity_poly.pdbx_seq_one_letter_code
_entity_poly.pdbx_strand_id
1 'polypeptide(L)'
;MTVLDDIVAGVREDLAVREAATPLAALKERAARMPEAKECVSRLRVEDAVTVIAEVKRSSPSRGALAAIADPAALAAEYEKGGATAISVLTEQRKFNGSLADLDSVRAAVDIPVLRKDFVVTPYQVWEARAHGADLVLLIVAALEQTVLTSLVERVHSLGMTALVEVHDAEEVARAADAGARVIGVNARNLKTLDVDRGTFARVAPSIPAGIVRVAESGVRGPHDVMDYARAGADTVLVGEALVTDDAPRESVADLVAAGAHPSLRAVRQ
;
A
#
# COMPACT_ATOMS: atom_id res chain seq x y z
N MET A 1 -14.35 20.02 7.43
CA MET A 1 -13.33 19.52 6.49
C MET A 1 -12.43 18.61 7.30
N THR A 2 -12.33 17.34 6.94
CA THR A 2 -11.47 16.36 7.63
C THR A 2 -10.04 16.43 7.09
N VAL A 3 -9.09 15.77 7.74
CA VAL A 3 -7.70 15.66 7.23
C VAL A 3 -7.69 15.01 5.85
N LEU A 4 -8.52 14.00 5.62
CA LEU A 4 -8.65 13.33 4.32
C LEU A 4 -9.16 14.30 3.24
N ASP A 5 -10.19 15.12 3.55
CA ASP A 5 -10.71 16.10 2.58
C ASP A 5 -9.65 17.12 2.15
N ASP A 6 -8.83 17.59 3.11
CA ASP A 6 -7.73 18.52 2.84
C ASP A 6 -6.66 17.90 1.94
N ILE A 7 -6.29 16.64 2.21
CA ILE A 7 -5.31 15.91 1.38
C ILE A 7 -5.86 15.72 -0.04
N VAL A 8 -7.09 15.25 -0.18
CA VAL A 8 -7.73 15.01 -1.49
C VAL A 8 -7.84 16.30 -2.29
N ALA A 9 -8.17 17.43 -1.65
CA ALA A 9 -8.20 18.74 -2.31
C ALA A 9 -6.82 19.10 -2.87
N GLY A 10 -5.76 18.98 -2.06
CA GLY A 10 -4.38 19.22 -2.49
C GLY A 10 -3.94 18.30 -3.62
N VAL A 11 -4.28 17.00 -3.54
CA VAL A 11 -4.00 16.04 -4.62
C VAL A 11 -4.67 16.45 -5.93
N ARG A 12 -5.90 16.94 -5.91
CA ARG A 12 -6.60 17.40 -7.12
C ARG A 12 -5.93 18.62 -7.76
N GLU A 13 -5.42 19.55 -6.94
CA GLU A 13 -4.66 20.70 -7.45
C GLU A 13 -3.36 20.26 -8.12
N ASP A 14 -2.58 19.40 -7.47
CA ASP A 14 -1.33 18.89 -8.02
C ASP A 14 -1.56 18.02 -9.26
N LEU A 15 -2.67 17.27 -9.29
CA LEU A 15 -3.08 16.47 -10.43
C LEU A 15 -3.37 17.34 -11.65
N ALA A 16 -4.08 18.46 -11.48
CA ALA A 16 -4.38 19.37 -12.59
C ALA A 16 -3.09 19.91 -13.24
N VAL A 17 -2.05 20.18 -12.44
CA VAL A 17 -0.74 20.59 -12.96
C VAL A 17 -0.09 19.46 -13.77
N ARG A 18 -0.13 18.22 -13.25
CA ARG A 18 0.45 17.06 -13.95
C ARG A 18 -0.31 16.72 -15.24
N GLU A 19 -1.64 16.79 -15.24
CA GLU A 19 -2.48 16.57 -16.43
C GLU A 19 -2.19 17.58 -17.54
N ALA A 20 -1.96 18.85 -17.16
CA ALA A 20 -1.58 19.90 -18.10
C ALA A 20 -0.18 19.68 -18.68
N ALA A 21 0.76 19.17 -17.88
CA ALA A 21 2.15 18.93 -18.31
C ALA A 21 2.31 17.63 -19.13
N THR A 22 1.54 16.58 -18.80
CA THR A 22 1.65 15.26 -19.41
C THR A 22 0.27 14.78 -19.89
N PRO A 23 -0.04 14.86 -21.19
CA PRO A 23 -1.32 14.39 -21.72
C PRO A 23 -1.53 12.89 -21.46
N LEU A 24 -2.78 12.48 -21.23
CA LEU A 24 -3.14 11.07 -21.00
C LEU A 24 -2.62 10.13 -22.13
N ALA A 25 -2.58 10.59 -23.36
CA ALA A 25 -2.05 9.82 -24.49
C ALA A 25 -0.58 9.43 -24.27
N ALA A 26 0.24 10.36 -23.79
CA ALA A 26 1.66 10.12 -23.50
C ALA A 26 1.83 9.11 -22.36
N LEU A 27 0.98 9.17 -21.31
CA LEU A 27 0.99 8.16 -20.23
C LEU A 27 0.62 6.77 -20.75
N LYS A 28 -0.39 6.68 -21.63
CA LYS A 28 -0.79 5.40 -22.26
C LYS A 28 0.34 4.80 -23.10
N GLU A 29 1.04 5.62 -23.89
CA GLU A 29 2.20 5.17 -24.65
C GLU A 29 3.35 4.70 -23.75
N ARG A 30 3.64 5.44 -22.66
CA ARG A 30 4.64 5.04 -21.69
C ARG A 30 4.24 3.74 -20.98
N ALA A 31 3.00 3.61 -20.52
CA ALA A 31 2.47 2.41 -19.90
C ALA A 31 2.55 1.17 -20.80
N ALA A 32 2.29 1.33 -22.11
CA ALA A 32 2.39 0.25 -23.10
C ALA A 32 3.84 -0.26 -23.33
N ARG A 33 4.84 0.54 -22.98
CA ARG A 33 6.27 0.16 -23.06
C ARG A 33 6.79 -0.48 -21.79
N MET A 34 6.04 -0.39 -20.70
CA MET A 34 6.45 -0.99 -19.43
C MET A 34 6.32 -2.52 -19.51
N PRO A 35 7.24 -3.28 -18.89
CA PRO A 35 7.06 -4.72 -18.67
C PRO A 35 5.68 -5.00 -18.05
N GLU A 36 5.12 -6.18 -18.26
CA GLU A 36 3.87 -6.57 -17.60
C GLU A 36 3.95 -6.37 -16.08
N ALA A 37 2.84 -5.93 -15.48
CA ALA A 37 2.78 -5.79 -14.04
C ALA A 37 2.89 -7.17 -13.37
N LYS A 38 3.62 -7.23 -12.26
CA LYS A 38 3.84 -8.48 -11.52
C LYS A 38 2.54 -8.94 -10.87
N GLU A 39 2.34 -10.24 -10.87
CA GLU A 39 1.24 -10.85 -10.12
C GLU A 39 1.49 -10.67 -8.61
N CYS A 40 0.48 -10.18 -7.88
CA CYS A 40 0.65 -9.80 -6.48
C CYS A 40 -0.18 -10.65 -5.52
N VAL A 41 -1.36 -11.16 -5.93
CA VAL A 41 -2.30 -11.82 -5.03
C VAL A 41 -1.68 -13.05 -4.37
N SER A 42 -1.06 -13.94 -5.16
CA SER A 42 -0.42 -15.16 -4.64
C SER A 42 0.86 -14.86 -3.85
N ARG A 43 1.55 -13.76 -4.19
CA ARG A 43 2.75 -13.34 -3.44
C ARG A 43 2.41 -12.78 -2.07
N LEU A 44 1.29 -12.07 -1.94
CA LEU A 44 0.83 -11.49 -0.68
C LEU A 44 0.16 -12.53 0.23
N ARG A 45 -0.39 -13.62 -0.33
CA ARG A 45 -0.96 -14.72 0.44
C ARG A 45 -0.16 -15.99 0.24
N VAL A 46 0.65 -16.36 1.20
CA VAL A 46 1.34 -17.65 1.28
C VAL A 46 0.74 -18.50 2.40
N GLU A 47 0.75 -19.82 2.25
CA GLU A 47 -0.02 -20.73 3.10
C GLU A 47 0.38 -20.66 4.58
N ASP A 48 1.67 -20.64 4.88
CA ASP A 48 2.22 -20.81 6.24
C ASP A 48 2.89 -19.56 6.82
N ALA A 49 2.71 -18.39 6.21
CA ALA A 49 3.38 -17.18 6.68
C ALA A 49 2.54 -15.92 6.45
N VAL A 50 2.82 -14.89 7.24
CA VAL A 50 2.40 -13.50 6.98
C VAL A 50 3.54 -12.80 6.25
N THR A 51 3.23 -12.23 5.10
CA THR A 51 4.20 -11.50 4.28
C THR A 51 4.33 -10.03 4.69
N VAL A 52 5.36 -9.34 4.20
CA VAL A 52 5.65 -7.96 4.55
C VAL A 52 5.69 -7.08 3.31
N ILE A 53 4.88 -6.02 3.28
CA ILE A 53 5.04 -4.87 2.40
C ILE A 53 5.84 -3.82 3.17
N ALA A 54 7.05 -3.53 2.73
CA ALA A 54 7.90 -2.51 3.37
C ALA A 54 7.72 -1.15 2.70
N GLU A 55 7.48 -0.10 3.49
CA GLU A 55 7.10 1.21 2.98
C GLU A 55 8.22 2.23 3.05
N VAL A 56 8.52 2.87 1.93
CA VAL A 56 9.39 4.03 1.81
C VAL A 56 8.58 5.30 2.07
N LYS A 57 8.79 5.94 3.23
CA LYS A 57 8.00 7.08 3.69
C LYS A 57 8.83 8.10 4.44
N ARG A 58 8.96 9.33 3.89
CA ARG A 58 9.75 10.41 4.50
C ARG A 58 9.00 11.18 5.59
N SER A 59 7.70 11.30 5.45
CA SER A 59 6.84 12.13 6.31
C SER A 59 5.45 11.52 6.46
N SER A 60 4.72 11.94 7.48
CA SER A 60 3.31 11.63 7.64
C SER A 60 2.55 12.77 8.33
N PRO A 61 1.23 12.91 8.09
CA PRO A 61 0.40 13.94 8.75
C PRO A 61 0.42 13.87 10.29
N SER A 62 0.60 12.68 10.86
CA SER A 62 0.56 12.45 12.32
C SER A 62 1.89 12.70 13.04
N ARG A 63 3.02 12.58 12.33
CA ARG A 63 4.38 12.65 12.93
C ARG A 63 5.27 13.71 12.30
N GLY A 64 4.84 14.33 11.17
CA GLY A 64 5.72 15.20 10.39
C GLY A 64 6.85 14.41 9.73
N ALA A 65 8.05 14.98 9.69
CA ALA A 65 9.24 14.32 9.15
C ALA A 65 9.61 13.09 9.99
N LEU A 66 9.79 11.94 9.33
CA LEU A 66 10.14 10.65 9.94
C LEU A 66 11.62 10.33 9.73
N ALA A 67 12.08 10.39 8.48
CA ALA A 67 13.46 10.08 8.11
C ALA A 67 13.91 10.90 6.92
N ALA A 68 15.19 11.25 6.90
CA ALA A 68 15.85 11.86 5.75
C ALA A 68 16.27 10.76 4.76
N ILE A 69 15.33 10.26 3.96
CA ILE A 69 15.61 9.23 2.95
C ILE A 69 16.21 9.93 1.73
N ALA A 70 17.53 9.97 1.66
CA ALA A 70 18.26 10.57 0.56
C ALA A 70 18.18 9.73 -0.72
N ASP A 71 18.18 8.39 -0.58
CA ASP A 71 18.11 7.43 -1.67
C ASP A 71 17.03 6.38 -1.40
N PRO A 72 15.81 6.58 -1.93
CA PRO A 72 14.71 5.61 -1.77
C PRO A 72 14.97 4.29 -2.49
N ALA A 73 15.76 4.29 -3.57
CA ALA A 73 16.12 3.08 -4.30
C ALA A 73 17.05 2.17 -3.48
N ALA A 74 18.08 2.76 -2.84
CA ALA A 74 18.97 2.02 -1.96
C ALA A 74 18.21 1.43 -0.75
N LEU A 75 17.31 2.21 -0.14
CA LEU A 75 16.49 1.74 0.98
C LEU A 75 15.58 0.58 0.55
N ALA A 76 14.91 0.70 -0.59
CA ALA A 76 14.05 -0.35 -1.12
C ALA A 76 14.82 -1.64 -1.43
N ALA A 77 16.04 -1.52 -1.96
CA ALA A 77 16.91 -2.68 -2.22
C ALA A 77 17.33 -3.39 -0.90
N GLU A 78 17.54 -2.65 0.19
CA GLU A 78 17.80 -3.28 1.48
C GLU A 78 16.53 -3.97 2.05
N TYR A 79 15.35 -3.38 1.85
CA TYR A 79 14.08 -4.02 2.21
C TYR A 79 13.85 -5.33 1.44
N GLU A 80 14.13 -5.34 0.12
CA GLU A 80 14.04 -6.55 -0.70
C GLU A 80 15.01 -7.63 -0.21
N LYS A 81 16.27 -7.28 0.09
CA LYS A 81 17.26 -8.20 0.67
C LYS A 81 16.85 -8.73 2.04
N GLY A 82 16.10 -7.95 2.81
CA GLY A 82 15.50 -8.37 4.08
C GLY A 82 14.34 -9.33 3.94
N GLY A 83 13.85 -9.56 2.70
CA GLY A 83 12.77 -10.50 2.41
C GLY A 83 11.39 -9.84 2.31
N ALA A 84 11.32 -8.52 2.12
CA ALA A 84 10.05 -7.87 1.78
C ALA A 84 9.42 -8.50 0.54
N THR A 85 8.11 -8.71 0.56
CA THR A 85 7.36 -9.30 -0.55
C THR A 85 6.97 -8.25 -1.59
N ALA A 86 6.80 -6.99 -1.16
CA ALA A 86 6.56 -5.85 -2.00
C ALA A 86 7.11 -4.57 -1.34
N ILE A 87 7.34 -3.53 -2.14
CA ILE A 87 7.71 -2.21 -1.66
C ILE A 87 6.52 -1.25 -1.85
N SER A 88 6.14 -0.53 -0.80
CA SER A 88 5.20 0.58 -0.87
C SER A 88 5.95 1.90 -0.99
N VAL A 89 5.60 2.72 -1.99
CA VAL A 89 6.23 4.02 -2.23
C VAL A 89 5.21 5.14 -2.13
N LEU A 90 5.37 6.02 -1.14
CA LEU A 90 4.56 7.23 -1.03
C LEU A 90 4.89 8.16 -2.20
N THR A 91 3.87 8.59 -2.95
CA THR A 91 4.01 9.53 -4.06
C THR A 91 3.28 10.85 -3.82
N GLU A 92 2.48 10.96 -2.76
CA GLU A 92 1.86 12.22 -2.36
C GLU A 92 2.91 13.20 -1.84
N GLN A 93 2.93 14.42 -2.40
CA GLN A 93 4.01 15.37 -2.18
C GLN A 93 3.82 16.23 -0.94
N ARG A 94 2.60 16.75 -0.70
CA ARG A 94 2.34 17.82 0.28
C ARG A 94 2.46 17.37 1.74
N LYS A 95 1.99 16.18 2.05
CA LYS A 95 1.92 15.65 3.43
C LYS A 95 2.94 14.54 3.69
N PHE A 96 3.29 13.78 2.65
CA PHE A 96 4.19 12.63 2.78
C PHE A 96 5.58 12.87 2.19
N ASN A 97 5.78 14.01 1.48
CA ASN A 97 7.05 14.37 0.85
C ASN A 97 7.55 13.28 -0.11
N GLY A 98 6.61 12.62 -0.80
CA GLY A 98 6.86 11.60 -1.80
C GLY A 98 6.87 12.17 -3.21
N SER A 99 7.21 11.34 -4.20
CA SER A 99 7.20 11.74 -5.60
C SER A 99 7.08 10.54 -6.56
N LEU A 100 6.65 10.80 -7.80
CA LEU A 100 6.70 9.80 -8.88
C LEU A 100 8.15 9.44 -9.27
N ALA A 101 9.10 10.35 -9.06
CA ALA A 101 10.51 10.05 -9.26
C ALA A 101 11.03 9.01 -8.25
N ASP A 102 10.52 9.02 -7.02
CA ASP A 102 10.83 7.97 -6.05
C ASP A 102 10.28 6.62 -6.52
N LEU A 103 9.06 6.60 -7.07
CA LEU A 103 8.47 5.38 -7.63
C LEU A 103 9.30 4.83 -8.79
N ASP A 104 9.75 5.69 -9.71
CA ASP A 104 10.65 5.31 -10.83
C ASP A 104 11.96 4.72 -10.31
N SER A 105 12.60 5.39 -9.33
CA SER A 105 13.90 4.97 -8.80
C SER A 105 13.81 3.64 -8.04
N VAL A 106 12.77 3.45 -7.23
CA VAL A 106 12.51 2.19 -6.52
C VAL A 106 12.21 1.07 -7.52
N ARG A 107 11.34 1.32 -8.52
CA ARG A 107 11.03 0.31 -9.54
C ARG A 107 12.27 -0.18 -10.28
N ALA A 108 13.23 0.72 -10.54
CA ALA A 108 14.48 0.37 -11.22
C ALA A 108 15.45 -0.44 -10.35
N ALA A 109 15.31 -0.36 -9.02
CA ALA A 109 16.24 -0.95 -8.06
C ALA A 109 15.82 -2.32 -7.51
N VAL A 110 14.53 -2.70 -7.62
CA VAL A 110 14.01 -3.94 -7.03
C VAL A 110 13.30 -4.82 -8.05
N ASP A 111 13.30 -6.14 -7.81
CA ASP A 111 12.60 -7.11 -8.64
C ASP A 111 11.24 -7.56 -8.08
N ILE A 112 10.94 -7.23 -6.82
CA ILE A 112 9.65 -7.51 -6.20
C ILE A 112 8.58 -6.48 -6.62
N PRO A 113 7.26 -6.76 -6.41
CA PRO A 113 6.19 -5.82 -6.71
C PRO A 113 6.34 -4.47 -6.03
N VAL A 114 5.91 -3.39 -6.72
CA VAL A 114 5.92 -2.02 -6.19
C VAL A 114 4.51 -1.46 -6.14
N LEU A 115 4.11 -0.98 -4.96
CA LEU A 115 2.84 -0.32 -4.69
C LEU A 115 3.01 1.20 -4.80
N ARG A 116 2.22 1.85 -5.65
CA ARG A 116 2.00 3.29 -5.56
C ARG A 116 1.07 3.59 -4.39
N LYS A 117 1.58 4.18 -3.34
CA LYS A 117 0.83 4.62 -2.15
C LYS A 117 0.52 6.11 -2.27
N ASP A 118 -0.71 6.43 -2.66
CA ASP A 118 -1.17 7.78 -2.98
C ASP A 118 -2.69 7.87 -2.79
N PHE A 119 -3.27 9.06 -2.82
CA PHE A 119 -4.72 9.27 -2.84
C PHE A 119 -5.19 9.32 -4.29
N VAL A 120 -5.49 8.15 -4.84
CA VAL A 120 -5.93 7.99 -6.23
C VAL A 120 -7.43 8.24 -6.34
N VAL A 121 -7.80 9.27 -7.09
CA VAL A 121 -9.19 9.75 -7.23
C VAL A 121 -9.65 9.86 -8.69
N THR A 122 -8.75 9.62 -9.66
CA THR A 122 -9.07 9.67 -11.09
C THR A 122 -8.42 8.55 -11.90
N PRO A 123 -8.98 8.14 -13.03
CA PRO A 123 -8.36 7.18 -13.94
C PRO A 123 -7.00 7.62 -14.49
N TYR A 124 -6.74 8.92 -14.58
CA TYR A 124 -5.44 9.45 -15.00
C TYR A 124 -4.32 8.96 -14.07
N GLN A 125 -4.53 9.03 -12.75
CA GLN A 125 -3.53 8.55 -11.77
C GLN A 125 -3.28 7.05 -11.87
N VAL A 126 -4.26 6.25 -12.31
CA VAL A 126 -4.07 4.81 -12.55
C VAL A 126 -3.15 4.57 -13.75
N TRP A 127 -3.36 5.32 -14.87
CA TRP A 127 -2.44 5.29 -16.00
C TRP A 127 -1.04 5.79 -15.63
N GLU A 128 -0.98 6.85 -14.82
CA GLU A 128 0.27 7.40 -14.29
C GLU A 128 1.01 6.35 -13.45
N ALA A 129 0.32 5.63 -12.55
CA ALA A 129 0.91 4.52 -11.78
C ALA A 129 1.53 3.45 -12.70
N ARG A 130 0.77 3.02 -13.71
CA ARG A 130 1.27 2.00 -14.67
C ARG A 130 2.46 2.52 -15.48
N ALA A 131 2.42 3.78 -15.93
CA ALA A 131 3.49 4.42 -16.67
C ALA A 131 4.79 4.56 -15.88
N HIS A 132 4.69 4.61 -14.54
CA HIS A 132 5.82 4.63 -13.60
C HIS A 132 6.16 3.24 -13.03
N GLY A 133 5.60 2.16 -13.59
CA GLY A 133 5.97 0.78 -13.29
C GLY A 133 5.41 0.21 -11.99
N ALA A 134 4.34 0.79 -11.45
CA ALA A 134 3.63 0.20 -10.33
C ALA A 134 2.99 -1.14 -10.71
N ASP A 135 2.99 -2.08 -9.78
CA ASP A 135 2.32 -3.37 -9.85
C ASP A 135 1.04 -3.37 -9.01
N LEU A 136 1.01 -2.55 -7.94
CA LEU A 136 -0.17 -2.31 -7.10
C LEU A 136 -0.48 -0.81 -7.05
N VAL A 137 -1.77 -0.51 -6.84
CA VAL A 137 -2.27 0.86 -6.65
C VAL A 137 -3.20 0.90 -5.45
N LEU A 138 -2.99 1.86 -4.54
CA LEU A 138 -3.87 2.11 -3.41
C LEU A 138 -5.15 2.81 -3.87
N LEU A 139 -6.30 2.29 -3.41
CA LEU A 139 -7.61 2.93 -3.53
C LEU A 139 -8.26 2.99 -2.14
N ILE A 140 -8.62 4.18 -1.67
CA ILE A 140 -9.15 4.40 -0.32
C ILE A 140 -10.67 4.55 -0.39
N VAL A 141 -11.42 3.60 0.19
CA VAL A 141 -12.90 3.59 0.14
C VAL A 141 -13.49 4.87 0.72
N ALA A 142 -12.96 5.36 1.85
CA ALA A 142 -13.41 6.59 2.49
C ALA A 142 -13.27 7.86 1.62
N ALA A 143 -12.43 7.83 0.59
CA ALA A 143 -12.18 8.96 -0.31
C ALA A 143 -12.99 8.92 -1.61
N LEU A 144 -13.75 7.83 -1.87
CA LEU A 144 -14.34 7.54 -3.16
C LEU A 144 -15.83 7.17 -3.05
N GLU A 145 -16.64 7.74 -3.93
CA GLU A 145 -18.00 7.26 -4.17
C GLU A 145 -17.97 5.86 -4.80
N GLN A 146 -19.01 5.03 -4.57
CA GLN A 146 -19.04 3.62 -4.98
C GLN A 146 -18.80 3.43 -6.49
N THR A 147 -19.44 4.22 -7.33
CA THR A 147 -19.28 4.14 -8.79
C THR A 147 -17.86 4.47 -9.25
N VAL A 148 -17.22 5.43 -8.58
CA VAL A 148 -15.83 5.81 -8.85
C VAL A 148 -14.88 4.71 -8.38
N LEU A 149 -15.08 4.16 -7.16
CA LEU A 149 -14.28 3.07 -6.62
C LEU A 149 -14.30 1.86 -7.57
N THR A 150 -15.49 1.41 -7.99
CA THR A 150 -15.66 0.29 -8.92
C THR A 150 -14.93 0.55 -10.24
N SER A 151 -15.12 1.73 -10.83
CA SER A 151 -14.45 2.10 -12.09
C SER A 151 -12.92 2.14 -11.97
N LEU A 152 -12.38 2.59 -10.82
CA LEU A 152 -10.94 2.62 -10.57
C LEU A 152 -10.37 1.21 -10.36
N VAL A 153 -11.07 0.34 -9.59
CA VAL A 153 -10.67 -1.07 -9.41
C VAL A 153 -10.63 -1.78 -10.77
N GLU A 154 -11.67 -1.64 -11.57
CA GLU A 154 -11.71 -2.21 -12.94
C GLU A 154 -10.57 -1.68 -13.80
N ARG A 155 -10.28 -0.37 -13.73
CA ARG A 155 -9.18 0.24 -14.47
C ARG A 155 -7.82 -0.31 -14.04
N VAL A 156 -7.57 -0.44 -12.74
CA VAL A 156 -6.33 -1.03 -12.20
C VAL A 156 -6.15 -2.45 -12.74
N HIS A 157 -7.20 -3.28 -12.63
CA HIS A 157 -7.15 -4.66 -13.10
C HIS A 157 -7.00 -4.76 -14.63
N SER A 158 -7.64 -3.87 -15.41
CA SER A 158 -7.53 -3.85 -16.87
C SER A 158 -6.12 -3.52 -17.39
N LEU A 159 -5.28 -2.91 -16.54
CA LEU A 159 -3.88 -2.62 -16.83
C LEU A 159 -2.91 -3.69 -16.27
N GLY A 160 -3.44 -4.82 -15.81
CA GLY A 160 -2.67 -5.92 -15.24
C GLY A 160 -2.19 -5.69 -13.80
N MET A 161 -2.46 -4.52 -13.21
CA MET A 161 -2.10 -4.22 -11.83
C MET A 161 -3.10 -4.79 -10.83
N THR A 162 -2.75 -4.78 -9.54
CA THR A 162 -3.61 -5.18 -8.44
C THR A 162 -4.04 -3.94 -7.63
N ALA A 163 -5.34 -3.78 -7.36
CA ALA A 163 -5.83 -2.77 -6.44
C ALA A 163 -5.66 -3.26 -4.99
N LEU A 164 -4.93 -2.50 -4.17
CA LEU A 164 -5.00 -2.57 -2.70
C LEU A 164 -6.11 -1.61 -2.28
N VAL A 165 -7.25 -2.16 -1.83
CA VAL A 165 -8.41 -1.35 -1.46
C VAL A 165 -8.42 -1.19 0.05
N GLU A 166 -8.16 0.04 0.52
CA GLU A 166 -8.05 0.38 1.94
C GLU A 166 -9.43 0.66 2.54
N VAL A 167 -9.69 0.04 3.70
CA VAL A 167 -10.94 0.12 4.46
C VAL A 167 -10.68 0.38 5.95
N HIS A 168 -11.70 0.90 6.66
CA HIS A 168 -11.62 1.20 8.10
C HIS A 168 -12.69 0.48 8.93
N ASP A 169 -13.74 -0.03 8.29
CA ASP A 169 -14.86 -0.72 8.95
C ASP A 169 -15.50 -1.77 8.04
N ALA A 170 -16.51 -2.47 8.56
CA ALA A 170 -17.21 -3.54 7.85
C ALA A 170 -18.10 -3.04 6.68
N GLU A 171 -18.60 -1.80 6.74
CA GLU A 171 -19.35 -1.19 5.67
C GLU A 171 -18.45 -0.90 4.46
N GLU A 172 -17.26 -0.37 4.72
CA GLU A 172 -16.24 -0.15 3.69
C GLU A 172 -15.72 -1.47 3.11
N VAL A 173 -15.64 -2.57 3.91
CA VAL A 173 -15.33 -3.92 3.39
C VAL A 173 -16.37 -4.37 2.37
N ALA A 174 -17.65 -4.20 2.66
CA ALA A 174 -18.72 -4.57 1.72
C ALA A 174 -18.58 -3.78 0.41
N ARG A 175 -18.33 -2.48 0.50
CA ARG A 175 -18.10 -1.60 -0.65
C ARG A 175 -16.88 -2.02 -1.47
N ALA A 176 -15.79 -2.39 -0.82
CA ALA A 176 -14.57 -2.87 -1.48
C ALA A 176 -14.81 -4.20 -2.21
N ALA A 177 -15.52 -5.14 -1.56
CA ALA A 177 -15.86 -6.43 -2.15
C ALA A 177 -16.79 -6.27 -3.36
N ASP A 178 -17.83 -5.42 -3.26
CA ASP A 178 -18.75 -5.09 -4.36
C ASP A 178 -18.04 -4.42 -5.55
N ALA A 179 -16.97 -3.68 -5.30
CA ALA A 179 -16.13 -3.10 -6.34
C ALA A 179 -15.18 -4.12 -7.00
N GLY A 180 -15.13 -5.37 -6.52
CA GLY A 180 -14.28 -6.42 -7.09
C GLY A 180 -12.85 -6.43 -6.55
N ALA A 181 -12.62 -5.95 -5.33
CA ALA A 181 -11.31 -5.99 -4.67
C ALA A 181 -10.81 -7.43 -4.50
N ARG A 182 -9.55 -7.68 -4.83
CA ARG A 182 -8.84 -8.97 -4.60
C ARG A 182 -7.91 -8.89 -3.39
N VAL A 183 -7.54 -7.68 -3.01
CA VAL A 183 -6.70 -7.37 -1.85
C VAL A 183 -7.37 -6.23 -1.09
N ILE A 184 -7.67 -6.44 0.19
CA ILE A 184 -8.25 -5.44 1.08
C ILE A 184 -7.26 -5.15 2.20
N GLY A 185 -6.94 -3.87 2.36
CA GLY A 185 -6.12 -3.35 3.44
C GLY A 185 -7.00 -2.77 4.55
N VAL A 186 -6.87 -3.28 5.76
CA VAL A 186 -7.55 -2.69 6.94
C VAL A 186 -6.58 -1.73 7.60
N ASN A 187 -6.88 -0.43 7.49
CA ASN A 187 -6.06 0.60 8.09
C ASN A 187 -6.47 0.86 9.56
N ALA A 188 -5.56 0.53 10.48
CA ALA A 188 -5.75 0.80 11.90
C ALA A 188 -5.70 2.30 12.25
N ARG A 189 -5.28 3.15 11.32
CA ARG A 189 -5.25 4.60 11.49
C ARG A 189 -6.54 5.23 10.98
N ASN A 190 -7.25 5.95 11.85
CA ASN A 190 -8.39 6.75 11.47
C ASN A 190 -7.94 7.97 10.66
N LEU A 191 -8.39 8.11 9.40
CA LEU A 191 -7.97 9.21 8.51
C LEU A 191 -8.58 10.58 8.89
N LYS A 192 -9.53 10.62 9.83
CA LYS A 192 -10.14 11.87 10.31
C LYS A 192 -9.43 12.41 11.54
N THR A 193 -9.01 11.52 12.47
CA THR A 193 -8.39 11.91 13.76
C THR A 193 -6.89 11.63 13.80
N LEU A 194 -6.38 10.77 12.90
CA LEU A 194 -5.01 10.25 12.84
C LEU A 194 -4.64 9.29 13.99
N ASP A 195 -5.58 8.96 14.87
CA ASP A 195 -5.36 7.97 15.93
C ASP A 195 -5.21 6.57 15.35
N VAL A 196 -4.39 5.75 16.01
CA VAL A 196 -4.17 4.34 15.64
C VAL A 196 -4.81 3.43 16.67
N ASP A 197 -5.80 2.65 16.25
CA ASP A 197 -6.39 1.58 17.03
C ASP A 197 -6.04 0.21 16.43
N ARG A 198 -5.06 -0.46 17.00
CA ARG A 198 -4.58 -1.78 16.55
C ARG A 198 -5.62 -2.90 16.65
N GLY A 199 -6.66 -2.71 17.46
CA GLY A 199 -7.80 -3.64 17.53
C GLY A 199 -8.72 -3.59 16.30
N THR A 200 -8.61 -2.56 15.46
CA THR A 200 -9.44 -2.39 14.25
C THR A 200 -9.34 -3.57 13.31
N PHE A 201 -8.13 -4.07 13.04
CA PHE A 201 -7.95 -5.21 12.14
C PHE A 201 -8.71 -6.45 12.64
N ALA A 202 -8.58 -6.82 13.90
CA ALA A 202 -9.25 -7.99 14.47
C ALA A 202 -10.79 -7.88 14.44
N ARG A 203 -11.34 -6.65 14.52
CA ARG A 203 -12.77 -6.40 14.41
C ARG A 203 -13.30 -6.45 12.97
N VAL A 204 -12.50 -5.98 12.01
CA VAL A 204 -12.91 -5.80 10.60
C VAL A 204 -12.58 -7.02 9.74
N ALA A 205 -11.44 -7.68 9.97
CA ALA A 205 -10.97 -8.81 9.16
C ALA A 205 -11.98 -9.96 9.00
N PRO A 206 -12.82 -10.31 10.02
CA PRO A 206 -13.85 -11.34 9.86
C PRO A 206 -14.92 -11.00 8.81
N SER A 207 -15.12 -9.72 8.47
CA SER A 207 -16.07 -9.28 7.45
C SER A 207 -15.54 -9.43 6.03
N ILE A 208 -14.21 -9.63 5.85
CA ILE A 208 -13.60 -9.77 4.53
C ILE A 208 -13.92 -11.16 3.97
N PRO A 209 -14.53 -11.24 2.77
CA PRO A 209 -14.87 -12.52 2.15
C PRO A 209 -13.67 -13.45 2.00
N ALA A 210 -13.94 -14.77 2.09
CA ALA A 210 -12.92 -15.79 1.81
C ALA A 210 -12.37 -15.61 0.38
N GLY A 211 -11.06 -15.81 0.22
CA GLY A 211 -10.39 -15.65 -1.09
C GLY A 211 -9.81 -14.26 -1.32
N ILE A 212 -10.25 -13.22 -0.62
CA ILE A 212 -9.64 -11.88 -0.67
C ILE A 212 -8.44 -11.83 0.29
N VAL A 213 -7.31 -11.31 -0.19
CA VAL A 213 -6.09 -11.11 0.62
C VAL A 213 -6.33 -10.04 1.67
N ARG A 214 -5.93 -10.30 2.92
CA ARG A 214 -6.11 -9.42 4.07
C ARG A 214 -4.79 -8.76 4.43
N VAL A 215 -4.68 -7.45 4.24
CA VAL A 215 -3.49 -6.67 4.60
C VAL A 215 -3.79 -5.87 5.87
N ALA A 216 -2.94 -6.00 6.90
CA ALA A 216 -3.00 -5.13 8.07
C ALA A 216 -2.12 -3.91 7.83
N GLU A 217 -2.71 -2.71 7.90
CA GLU A 217 -2.02 -1.45 7.69
C GLU A 217 -1.99 -0.62 8.96
N SER A 218 -0.86 0.04 9.19
CA SER A 218 -0.57 0.86 10.38
C SER A 218 -0.45 0.06 11.70
N GLY A 219 0.28 0.63 12.66
CA GLY A 219 0.36 0.11 14.02
C GLY A 219 1.37 -1.02 14.25
N VAL A 220 2.08 -1.51 13.23
CA VAL A 220 3.20 -2.46 13.38
C VAL A 220 4.44 -1.70 13.85
N ARG A 221 4.98 -2.08 15.01
CA ARG A 221 6.17 -1.49 15.63
C ARG A 221 7.33 -2.46 15.69
N GLY A 222 7.06 -3.77 15.48
CA GLY A 222 8.06 -4.82 15.52
C GLY A 222 7.46 -6.21 15.35
N PRO A 223 8.29 -7.27 15.51
CA PRO A 223 7.93 -8.67 15.29
C PRO A 223 6.70 -9.15 16.07
N HIS A 224 6.52 -8.67 17.30
CA HIS A 224 5.39 -9.07 18.13
C HIS A 224 4.04 -8.64 17.55
N ASP A 225 3.97 -7.41 17.02
CA ASP A 225 2.74 -6.90 16.39
C ASP A 225 2.42 -7.69 15.09
N VAL A 226 3.44 -8.18 14.35
CA VAL A 226 3.23 -9.08 13.18
C VAL A 226 2.55 -10.37 13.62
N MET A 227 3.01 -10.99 14.72
CA MET A 227 2.40 -12.21 15.25
C MET A 227 0.94 -11.97 15.72
N ASP A 228 0.65 -10.81 16.29
CA ASP A 228 -0.72 -10.48 16.72
C ASP A 228 -1.65 -10.28 15.52
N TYR A 229 -1.22 -9.60 14.46
CA TYR A 229 -1.97 -9.49 13.21
C TYR A 229 -2.15 -10.85 12.52
N ALA A 230 -1.12 -11.71 12.56
CA ALA A 230 -1.21 -13.06 12.03
C ALA A 230 -2.30 -13.89 12.74
N ARG A 231 -2.35 -13.84 14.08
CA ARG A 231 -3.39 -14.50 14.89
C ARG A 231 -4.79 -13.94 14.59
N ALA A 232 -4.88 -12.67 14.22
CA ALA A 232 -6.12 -12.02 13.81
C ALA A 232 -6.50 -12.32 12.34
N GLY A 233 -5.72 -13.11 11.61
CA GLY A 233 -6.00 -13.57 10.26
C GLY A 233 -5.45 -12.72 9.13
N ALA A 234 -4.42 -11.89 9.37
CA ALA A 234 -3.71 -11.18 8.32
C ALA A 234 -2.92 -12.14 7.42
N ASP A 235 -2.97 -11.91 6.11
CA ASP A 235 -2.10 -12.57 5.13
C ASP A 235 -0.80 -11.78 4.94
N THR A 236 -0.88 -10.45 5.11
CA THR A 236 0.22 -9.52 4.87
C THR A 236 0.15 -8.38 5.88
N VAL A 237 1.28 -7.81 6.27
CA VAL A 237 1.37 -6.54 6.98
C VAL A 237 2.04 -5.48 6.13
N LEU A 238 1.56 -4.22 6.18
CA LEU A 238 2.22 -3.07 5.57
C LEU A 238 2.87 -2.23 6.67
N VAL A 239 4.19 -2.05 6.59
CA VAL A 239 5.01 -1.44 7.64
C VAL A 239 5.87 -0.32 7.08
N GLY A 240 5.76 0.87 7.64
CA GLY A 240 6.54 2.02 7.22
C GLY A 240 7.30 2.66 8.38
N GLU A 241 6.59 3.26 9.35
CA GLU A 241 7.19 4.08 10.40
C GLU A 241 8.30 3.36 11.17
N ALA A 242 8.07 2.11 11.57
CA ALA A 242 9.06 1.33 12.31
C ALA A 242 10.33 1.04 11.49
N LEU A 243 10.19 0.87 10.17
CA LEU A 243 11.31 0.54 9.28
C LEU A 243 12.16 1.76 8.92
N VAL A 244 11.53 2.94 8.70
CA VAL A 244 12.28 4.14 8.27
C VAL A 244 13.00 4.84 9.43
N THR A 245 12.67 4.50 10.66
CA THR A 245 13.31 5.04 11.88
C THR A 245 14.41 4.13 12.43
N ASP A 246 14.66 3.00 11.80
CA ASP A 246 15.70 2.04 12.19
C ASP A 246 16.95 2.23 11.32
N ASP A 247 18.13 2.12 11.93
CA ASP A 247 19.41 2.26 11.23
C ASP A 247 19.84 0.99 10.48
N ALA A 248 19.12 -0.13 10.68
CA ALA A 248 19.38 -1.44 10.08
C ALA A 248 18.17 -1.95 9.27
N PRO A 249 17.83 -1.30 8.12
CA PRO A 249 16.58 -1.56 7.40
C PRO A 249 16.42 -3.00 6.91
N ARG A 250 17.51 -3.66 6.50
CA ARG A 250 17.50 -5.04 6.06
C ARG A 250 17.16 -6.01 7.20
N GLU A 251 17.83 -5.84 8.33
CA GLU A 251 17.66 -6.67 9.52
C GLU A 251 16.26 -6.48 10.11
N SER A 252 15.77 -5.24 10.14
CA SER A 252 14.43 -4.92 10.63
C SER A 252 13.34 -5.60 9.79
N VAL A 253 13.47 -5.61 8.46
CA VAL A 253 12.55 -6.37 7.59
C VAL A 253 12.68 -7.86 7.82
N ALA A 254 13.92 -8.40 7.91
CA ALA A 254 14.15 -9.82 8.14
C ALA A 254 13.52 -10.32 9.45
N ASP A 255 13.56 -9.52 10.51
CA ASP A 255 12.93 -9.83 11.79
C ASP A 255 11.39 -9.90 11.68
N LEU A 256 10.79 -8.96 10.92
CA LEU A 256 9.33 -8.99 10.67
C LEU A 256 8.93 -10.22 9.84
N VAL A 257 9.71 -10.55 8.80
CA VAL A 257 9.48 -11.73 7.96
C VAL A 257 9.62 -13.02 8.78
N ALA A 258 10.66 -13.11 9.62
CA ALA A 258 10.86 -14.26 10.50
C ALA A 258 9.70 -14.42 11.51
N ALA A 259 9.18 -13.32 12.04
CA ALA A 259 8.01 -13.34 12.93
C ALA A 259 6.75 -13.82 12.18
N GLY A 260 6.54 -13.37 10.93
CA GLY A 260 5.43 -13.78 10.07
C GLY A 260 5.46 -15.27 9.70
N ALA A 261 6.65 -15.88 9.64
CA ALA A 261 6.86 -17.30 9.35
C ALA A 261 7.01 -18.18 10.61
N HIS A 262 6.75 -17.63 11.81
CA HIS A 262 6.97 -18.34 13.06
C HIS A 262 6.08 -19.59 13.18
N PRO A 263 6.62 -20.78 13.55
CA PRO A 263 5.87 -22.05 13.55
C PRO A 263 4.60 -22.04 14.41
N SER A 264 4.53 -21.22 15.47
CA SER A 264 3.33 -21.11 16.31
C SER A 264 2.11 -20.52 15.59
N LEU A 265 2.29 -19.91 14.42
CA LEU A 265 1.21 -19.34 13.63
C LEU A 265 0.51 -20.38 12.73
N ARG A 266 1.16 -21.51 12.43
CA ARG A 266 0.60 -22.57 11.58
C ARG A 266 -0.67 -23.18 12.14
N ALA A 267 -0.75 -23.35 13.47
CA ALA A 267 -1.92 -23.91 14.14
C ALA A 267 -3.15 -22.98 14.19
N VAL A 268 -2.96 -21.68 13.91
CA VAL A 268 -4.03 -20.68 13.96
C VAL A 268 -4.63 -20.44 12.56
N ARG A 269 -3.91 -20.83 11.50
CA ARG A 269 -4.29 -20.59 10.09
C ARG A 269 -4.99 -21.79 9.42
N GLN A 270 -5.09 -22.93 10.11
CA GLN A 270 -5.87 -24.10 9.73
C GLN A 270 -7.31 -23.99 10.25
#